data_24d3850f769e2afded58ba88bd14c76f
#
_entry.id   24d3850f769e2afded58ba88bd14c76f
#
_cell.length_a   1.000
_cell.length_b   1.000
_cell.length_c   1.000
_cell.angle_alpha   90.00
_cell.angle_beta   90.00
_cell.angle_gamma   90.00
#
_symmetry.space_group_name_H-M   'P 1'
#
loop_
_entity.id
_entity.type
_entity.pdbx_description
1 polymer ?
#
loop_
_entity_poly.entity_id
_entity_poly.type
_entity_poly.pdbx_seq_one_letter_code
_entity_poly.pdbx_strand_id
1 'polypeptide(L)'
;TFILPASKEVPKILQSKKSTIGLRVPDNLIARSIVKELGHPILSASLPGEMVEEYTDPALIYENFKNLVDIVIDGGIGGMVPSTIVDCTKDNYELIREGAGKWEE
;
A
#
# COMPACT_ATOMS: atom_id res chain seq x y z
N THR A 1 -7.62 -0.59 -0.47
CA THR A 1 -7.15 -1.20 0.79
C THR A 1 -8.33 -1.73 1.57
N PHE A 2 -8.23 -2.96 2.01
CA PHE A 2 -9.27 -3.62 2.80
C PHE A 2 -8.73 -3.92 4.19
N ILE A 3 -9.46 -3.53 5.22
CA ILE A 3 -9.14 -3.86 6.60
C ILE A 3 -9.88 -5.15 6.95
N LEU A 4 -9.15 -6.18 7.31
CA LEU A 4 -9.67 -7.51 7.61
C LEU A 4 -9.18 -7.99 8.99
N PRO A 5 -9.92 -8.92 9.63
CA PRO A 5 -9.40 -9.58 10.82
C PRO A 5 -8.12 -10.34 10.46
N ALA A 6 -7.08 -10.20 11.27
CA ALA A 6 -5.83 -10.91 11.06
C ALA A 6 -5.95 -12.38 11.50
N SER A 7 -5.41 -13.30 10.68
CA SER A 7 -5.31 -14.70 11.06
C SER A 7 -4.12 -14.92 12.00
N LYS A 8 -4.02 -16.13 12.58
CA LYS A 8 -2.90 -16.52 13.45
C LYS A 8 -1.56 -16.55 12.71
N GLU A 9 -1.58 -16.66 11.38
CA GLU A 9 -0.37 -16.70 10.56
C GLU A 9 0.24 -15.32 10.35
N VAL A 10 -0.52 -14.25 10.60
CA VAL A 10 0.00 -12.88 10.46
C VAL A 10 0.84 -12.54 11.69
N PRO A 11 2.12 -12.15 11.53
CA PRO A 11 2.94 -11.73 12.65
C PRO A 11 2.31 -10.56 13.43
N LYS A 12 2.36 -10.62 14.75
CA LYS A 12 1.76 -9.61 15.63
C LYS A 12 2.26 -8.19 15.35
N ILE A 13 3.51 -8.06 14.94
CA ILE A 13 4.10 -6.75 14.62
C ILE A 13 3.41 -6.05 13.44
N LEU A 14 2.75 -6.82 12.56
CA LEU A 14 2.02 -6.30 11.40
C LEU A 14 0.54 -6.03 11.69
N GLN A 15 0.06 -6.44 12.85
CA GLN A 15 -1.33 -6.27 13.23
C GLN A 15 -1.55 -4.97 13.99
N SER A 16 -2.74 -4.38 13.84
CA SER A 16 -3.19 -3.28 14.68
C SER A 16 -3.48 -3.77 16.11
N LYS A 17 -3.73 -2.85 17.04
CA LYS A 17 -4.16 -3.18 18.40
C LYS A 17 -5.48 -3.96 18.44
N LYS A 18 -6.31 -3.84 17.40
CA LYS A 18 -7.59 -4.56 17.27
C LYS A 18 -7.44 -5.88 16.54
N SER A 19 -6.21 -6.36 16.32
CA SER A 19 -5.90 -7.60 15.60
C SER A 19 -6.44 -7.58 14.17
N THR A 20 -6.29 -6.47 13.48
CA THR A 20 -6.65 -6.31 12.07
C THR A 20 -5.41 -6.05 11.21
N ILE A 21 -5.55 -6.28 9.91
CA ILE A 21 -4.51 -6.04 8.93
C ILE A 21 -5.12 -5.32 7.73
N GLY A 22 -4.37 -4.37 7.16
CA GLY A 22 -4.72 -3.74 5.90
C GLY A 22 -4.11 -4.49 4.73
N LEU A 23 -4.93 -4.90 3.77
CA LEU A 23 -4.50 -5.55 2.54
C LEU A 23 -4.78 -4.64 1.36
N ARG A 24 -3.80 -4.51 0.48
CA ARG A 24 -3.93 -3.70 -0.73
C ARG A 24 -3.58 -4.52 -1.96
N VAL A 25 -4.43 -4.42 -2.99
CA VAL A 25 -4.12 -4.90 -4.34
C VAL A 25 -4.07 -3.65 -5.22
N PRO A 26 -2.87 -3.12 -5.50
CA PRO A 26 -2.75 -1.89 -6.26
C PRO A 26 -3.07 -2.12 -7.75
N ASP A 27 -3.65 -1.12 -8.39
CA ASP A 27 -3.79 -1.11 -9.84
C ASP A 27 -2.47 -0.65 -10.47
N ASN A 28 -1.45 -1.49 -10.33
CA ASN A 28 -0.11 -1.24 -10.83
C ASN A 28 0.52 -2.57 -11.22
N LEU A 29 0.81 -2.71 -12.51
CA LEU A 29 1.33 -3.96 -13.06
C LEU A 29 2.70 -4.32 -12.47
N ILE A 30 3.57 -3.33 -12.22
CA ILE A 30 4.90 -3.56 -11.68
C ILE A 30 4.80 -4.17 -10.27
N ALA A 31 4.03 -3.54 -9.38
CA ALA A 31 3.85 -4.01 -8.01
C ALA A 31 3.22 -5.41 -8.00
N ARG A 32 2.17 -5.65 -8.79
CA ARG A 32 1.53 -6.96 -8.88
C ARG A 32 2.45 -8.03 -9.46
N SER A 33 3.29 -7.68 -10.43
CA SER A 33 4.26 -8.60 -11.02
C SER A 33 5.32 -9.04 -10.02
N ILE A 34 5.79 -8.12 -9.18
CA ILE A 34 6.75 -8.45 -8.11
C ILE A 34 6.15 -9.47 -7.15
N VAL A 35 4.95 -9.23 -6.67
CA VAL A 35 4.26 -10.12 -5.73
C VAL A 35 4.00 -11.49 -6.38
N LYS A 36 3.60 -11.51 -7.64
CA LYS A 36 3.37 -12.74 -8.39
C LYS A 36 4.63 -13.59 -8.50
N GLU A 37 5.77 -12.98 -8.85
CA GLU A 37 7.04 -13.68 -8.96
C GLU A 37 7.54 -14.19 -7.60
N LEU A 38 7.36 -13.42 -6.53
CA LEU A 38 7.73 -13.85 -5.18
C LEU A 38 6.85 -14.98 -4.67
N GLY A 39 5.58 -15.04 -5.08
CA GLY A 39 4.62 -16.04 -4.64
C GLY A 39 4.04 -15.79 -3.25
N HIS A 40 4.25 -14.61 -2.67
CA HIS A 40 3.71 -14.23 -1.36
C HIS A 40 3.51 -12.71 -1.26
N PRO A 41 2.70 -12.23 -0.29
CA PRO A 41 2.54 -10.80 -0.06
C PRO A 41 3.85 -10.12 0.34
N ILE A 42 3.91 -8.82 0.12
CA ILE A 42 5.03 -7.98 0.57
C ILE A 42 4.52 -6.90 1.53
N LEU A 43 5.40 -6.46 2.40
CA LEU A 43 5.14 -5.34 3.27
C LEU A 43 5.36 -4.04 2.51
N SER A 44 4.48 -3.07 2.69
CA SER A 44 4.61 -1.77 2.06
C SER A 44 4.36 -0.64 3.06
N ALA A 45 4.90 0.52 2.75
CA ALA A 45 4.69 1.73 3.51
C ALA A 45 4.66 2.92 2.56
N SER A 46 4.01 4.00 3.00
CA SER A 46 3.99 5.24 2.23
C SER A 46 5.33 5.97 2.36
N LEU A 47 5.75 6.61 1.27
CA LEU A 47 6.93 7.47 1.31
C LEU A 47 6.61 8.76 2.05
N PRO A 48 7.53 9.25 2.90
CA PRO A 48 7.37 10.56 3.52
C PRO A 48 7.65 11.67 2.51
N GLY A 49 7.05 12.82 2.72
CA GLY A 49 7.29 14.00 1.91
C GLY A 49 6.16 15.01 2.06
N GLU A 50 6.51 16.30 2.02
CA GLU A 50 5.55 17.41 2.04
C GLU A 50 5.11 17.80 0.63
N MET A 51 6.04 17.71 -0.33
CA MET A 51 5.78 18.01 -1.73
C MET A 51 5.38 16.75 -2.48
N VAL A 52 4.42 16.86 -3.38
CA VAL A 52 3.92 15.72 -4.17
C VAL A 52 5.04 15.01 -4.92
N GLU A 53 5.98 15.77 -5.48
CA GLU A 53 7.13 15.25 -6.24
C GLU A 53 8.01 14.32 -5.40
N GLU A 54 8.09 14.54 -4.09
CA GLU A 54 8.93 13.74 -3.18
C GLU A 54 8.49 12.28 -3.08
N TYR A 55 7.23 11.98 -3.38
CA TYR A 55 6.72 10.60 -3.34
C TYR A 55 6.12 10.13 -4.66
N THR A 56 6.20 10.92 -5.73
CA THR A 56 5.68 10.54 -7.05
C THR A 56 6.72 10.56 -8.16
N ASP A 57 7.77 11.40 -8.05
CA ASP A 57 8.81 11.51 -9.06
C ASP A 57 9.94 10.51 -8.79
N PRO A 58 10.15 9.49 -9.66
CA PRO A 58 11.19 8.48 -9.44
C PRO A 58 12.59 9.04 -9.32
N ALA A 59 12.92 10.09 -10.07
CA ALA A 59 14.25 10.71 -10.01
C ALA A 59 14.50 11.34 -8.63
N LEU A 60 13.51 12.03 -8.08
CA LEU A 60 13.62 12.65 -6.76
C LEU A 60 13.59 11.59 -5.65
N ILE A 61 12.79 10.56 -5.78
CA ILE A 61 12.79 9.40 -4.87
C ILE A 61 14.17 8.77 -4.84
N TYR A 62 14.77 8.53 -5.98
CA TYR A 62 16.12 7.97 -6.06
C TYR A 62 17.14 8.85 -5.32
N GLU A 63 17.15 10.15 -5.59
CA GLU A 63 18.08 11.07 -4.93
C GLU A 63 17.92 11.08 -3.41
N ASN A 64 16.71 11.04 -2.91
CA ASN A 64 16.45 11.10 -1.47
C ASN A 64 16.69 9.77 -0.75
N PHE A 65 16.54 8.63 -1.43
CA PHE A 65 16.53 7.32 -0.78
C PHE A 65 17.63 6.37 -1.25
N LYS A 66 18.43 6.72 -2.25
CA LYS A 66 19.43 5.82 -2.86
C LYS A 66 20.41 5.20 -1.86
N ASN A 67 20.71 5.89 -0.77
CA ASN A 67 21.60 5.40 0.29
C ASN A 67 20.85 4.67 1.42
N LEU A 68 19.53 4.62 1.37
CA LEU A 68 18.68 4.03 2.40
C LEU A 68 17.98 2.76 1.95
N VAL A 69 17.92 2.52 0.65
CA VAL A 69 17.26 1.34 0.05
C VAL A 69 18.20 0.65 -0.91
N ASP A 70 17.96 -0.63 -1.15
CA ASP A 70 18.79 -1.42 -2.06
C ASP A 70 18.48 -1.14 -3.52
N ILE A 71 17.20 -0.92 -3.84
CA ILE A 71 16.74 -0.77 -5.22
C ILE A 71 15.65 0.30 -5.27
N VAL A 72 15.68 1.12 -6.31
CA VAL A 72 14.57 2.00 -6.69
C VAL A 72 14.11 1.60 -8.09
N ILE A 73 12.84 1.24 -8.21
CA ILE A 73 12.24 0.85 -9.49
C ILE A 73 11.51 2.06 -10.07
N ASP A 74 11.98 2.53 -11.22
CA ASP A 74 11.36 3.63 -11.94
C ASP A 74 10.17 3.11 -12.77
N GLY A 75 8.98 3.31 -12.27
CA GLY A 75 7.73 2.98 -12.96
C GLY A 75 7.03 4.19 -13.56
N GLY A 76 7.71 5.33 -13.67
CA GLY A 76 7.12 6.59 -14.10
C GLY A 76 6.60 7.40 -12.92
N ILE A 77 5.94 8.51 -13.21
CA ILE A 77 5.34 9.37 -12.17
C ILE A 77 4.21 8.61 -11.47
N GLY A 78 4.26 8.56 -10.15
CA GLY A 78 3.28 7.85 -9.35
C GLY A 78 1.96 8.60 -9.18
N GLY A 79 0.97 7.89 -8.62
CA GLY A 79 -0.33 8.47 -8.29
C GLY A 79 -0.26 9.40 -7.08
N MET A 80 -1.07 10.44 -7.10
CA MET A 80 -1.14 11.45 -6.05
C MET A 80 -2.28 11.19 -5.06
N VAL A 81 -3.25 10.37 -5.43
CA VAL A 81 -4.43 10.10 -4.62
C VAL A 81 -4.20 8.84 -3.79
N PRO A 82 -4.36 8.90 -2.47
CA PRO A 82 -4.20 7.72 -1.64
C PRO A 82 -5.28 6.67 -1.91
N SER A 83 -5.04 5.43 -1.47
CA SER A 83 -5.96 4.33 -1.68
C SER A 83 -7.31 4.55 -0.97
N THR A 84 -8.36 3.99 -1.55
CA THR A 84 -9.66 3.83 -0.88
C THR A 84 -9.50 2.80 0.24
N ILE A 85 -10.08 3.06 1.40
CA ILE A 85 -10.01 2.15 2.55
C ILE A 85 -11.42 1.71 2.94
N VAL A 86 -11.62 0.40 2.98
CA VAL A 86 -12.89 -0.23 3.37
C VAL A 86 -12.67 -1.12 4.58
N ASP A 87 -13.46 -0.91 5.63
CA ASP A 87 -13.44 -1.79 6.80
C ASP A 87 -14.38 -2.97 6.55
N CYS A 88 -13.80 -4.16 6.48
CA CYS A 88 -14.49 -5.43 6.27
C CYS A 88 -14.49 -6.31 7.53
N THR A 89 -14.27 -5.73 8.70
CA THR A 89 -14.21 -6.48 9.96
C THR A 89 -15.57 -6.76 10.58
N LYS A 90 -16.62 -6.10 10.09
CA LYS A 90 -18.00 -6.24 10.55
C LYS A 90 -18.89 -6.83 9.46
N ASP A 91 -20.11 -7.22 9.79
CA ASP A 91 -21.06 -7.78 8.84
C ASP A 91 -21.37 -6.84 7.66
N ASN A 92 -21.45 -5.54 7.93
CA ASN A 92 -21.59 -4.52 6.90
C ASN A 92 -20.25 -3.86 6.64
N TYR A 93 -19.86 -3.78 5.37
CA TYR A 93 -18.62 -3.09 4.97
C TYR A 93 -18.81 -1.58 5.12
N GLU A 94 -17.79 -0.94 5.66
CA GLU A 94 -17.80 0.50 5.91
C GLU A 94 -16.70 1.19 5.13
N LEU A 95 -17.06 2.20 4.34
CA LEU A 95 -16.09 3.04 3.66
C LEU A 95 -15.44 3.99 4.66
N ILE A 96 -14.15 3.80 4.93
CA ILE A 96 -13.37 4.63 5.84
C ILE A 96 -12.81 5.85 5.12
N ARG A 97 -12.33 5.65 3.89
CA ARG A 97 -11.76 6.72 3.08
C ARG A 97 -11.98 6.43 1.61
N GLU A 98 -12.58 7.38 0.89
CA GLU A 98 -12.63 7.33 -0.57
C GLU A 98 -11.31 7.87 -1.13
N GLY A 99 -10.74 7.15 -2.08
CA GLY A 99 -9.47 7.50 -2.68
C GLY A 99 -9.42 7.10 -4.15
N ALA A 100 -8.28 6.54 -4.59
CA ALA A 100 -8.04 6.22 -6.00
C ALA A 100 -8.99 5.15 -6.55
N GLY A 101 -9.30 4.12 -5.77
CA GLY A 101 -10.23 3.07 -6.19
C GLY A 101 -11.67 3.47 -5.97
N LYS A 102 -12.56 2.99 -6.84
CA LYS A 102 -14.00 3.19 -6.67
C LYS A 102 -14.57 2.13 -5.73
N TRP A 103 -15.42 2.55 -4.81
CA TRP A 103 -16.18 1.64 -3.96
C TRP A 103 -17.65 1.67 -4.37
N GLU A 104 -18.17 0.51 -4.72
CA GLU A 104 -19.56 0.31 -5.05
C GLU A 104 -20.12 -0.80 -4.15
N GLU A 105 -21.25 -0.50 -3.49
CA GLU A 105 -21.98 -1.50 -2.71
C GLU A 105 -22.74 -2.46 -3.58
#